data_a29ef1c471efa349a3331cd7ab170f2c
#
_entry.id   a29ef1c471efa349a3331cd7ab170f2c
#
_cell.length_a   1.000
_cell.length_b   1.000
_cell.length_c   1.000
_cell.angle_alpha   90.00
_cell.angle_beta   90.00
_cell.angle_gamma   90.00
#
_symmetry.space_group_name_H-M   'P 1'
#
loop_
_entity.id
_entity.type
_entity.pdbx_description
1 polymer ?
#
loop_
_entity_poly.entity_id
_entity_poly.type
_entity_poly.pdbx_seq_one_letter_code
_entity_poly.pdbx_strand_id
1 'polypeptide(L)'
;MKRLPLIATVIVGLAVAAMIALGVWQLDRRGQKEALIAQFAANQSRPSMAFPAIPMGDELLFRRASAFCLEPVSETIAAGYNLKGERGWRHLVSCRTGAEGPGFTVDIGWSADFGVKSTWKGGAVDGVIGPVPDQRSVIERSVADKTQQQLLLVATRAGDGLQPSAKPSLEGIPNNHLAYAVQWFLFAVIALAIYGLALWRRNR
;
A
#
# COMPACT_ATOMS: atom_id res chain seq x y z
N MET A 1 47.03 33.60 1.60
CA MET A 1 45.74 32.87 1.60
C MET A 1 45.53 32.32 0.21
N LYS A 2 45.48 30.94 0.05
CA LYS A 2 45.19 30.33 -1.24
C LYS A 2 43.73 30.60 -1.58
N ARG A 3 43.43 30.94 -2.87
CA ARG A 3 42.07 31.23 -3.33
C ARG A 3 41.17 30.01 -3.16
N LEU A 4 39.91 30.18 -2.72
CA LEU A 4 38.93 29.14 -2.63
C LEU A 4 38.70 28.49 -4.03
N PRO A 5 38.59 27.17 -4.14
CA PRO A 5 38.30 26.50 -5.40
C PRO A 5 36.83 26.71 -5.75
N LEU A 6 36.50 27.80 -6.42
CA LEU A 6 35.13 28.25 -6.66
C LEU A 6 34.23 27.14 -7.24
N ILE A 7 34.73 26.45 -8.26
CA ILE A 7 33.95 25.37 -8.92
C ILE A 7 33.62 24.26 -7.91
N ALA A 8 34.60 23.76 -7.15
CA ALA A 8 34.37 22.72 -6.16
C ALA A 8 33.43 23.19 -5.03
N THR A 9 33.54 24.45 -4.61
CA THR A 9 32.66 25.05 -3.60
C THR A 9 31.20 25.06 -4.10
N VAL A 10 30.98 25.48 -5.32
CA VAL A 10 29.66 25.54 -5.94
C VAL A 10 29.06 24.11 -6.06
N ILE A 11 29.85 23.15 -6.54
CA ILE A 11 29.38 21.76 -6.70
C ILE A 11 28.99 21.16 -5.36
N VAL A 12 29.84 21.30 -4.33
CA VAL A 12 29.55 20.78 -2.98
C VAL A 12 28.35 21.51 -2.37
N GLY A 13 28.26 22.83 -2.54
CA GLY A 13 27.12 23.60 -2.07
C GLY A 13 25.80 23.15 -2.68
N LEU A 14 25.76 22.93 -3.99
CA LEU A 14 24.59 22.40 -4.68
C LEU A 14 24.23 20.97 -4.24
N ALA A 15 25.24 20.11 -4.09
CA ALA A 15 25.01 18.75 -3.61
C ALA A 15 24.43 18.72 -2.18
N VAL A 16 24.98 19.54 -1.28
CA VAL A 16 24.48 19.68 0.10
C VAL A 16 23.05 20.22 0.11
N ALA A 17 22.77 21.27 -0.68
CA ALA A 17 21.43 21.83 -0.79
C ALA A 17 20.41 20.78 -1.31
N ALA A 18 20.78 19.99 -2.31
CA ALA A 18 19.95 18.91 -2.82
C ALA A 18 19.68 17.84 -1.76
N MET A 19 20.70 17.42 -1.00
CA MET A 19 20.53 16.42 0.08
C MET A 19 19.61 16.95 1.19
N ILE A 20 19.75 18.22 1.58
CA ILE A 20 18.86 18.84 2.57
C ILE A 20 17.42 18.89 2.04
N ALA A 21 17.22 19.31 0.78
CA ALA A 21 15.90 19.35 0.16
C ALA A 21 15.24 17.95 0.12
N LEU A 22 16.00 16.90 -0.22
CA LEU A 22 15.54 15.53 -0.20
C LEU A 22 15.19 15.06 1.22
N GLY A 23 15.98 15.44 2.22
CA GLY A 23 15.68 15.15 3.63
C GLY A 23 14.35 15.77 4.08
N VAL A 24 14.14 17.06 3.77
CA VAL A 24 12.88 17.77 4.07
C VAL A 24 11.69 17.14 3.33
N TRP A 25 11.86 16.82 2.05
CA TRP A 25 10.83 16.13 1.27
C TRP A 25 10.45 14.77 1.87
N GLN A 26 11.40 14.01 2.40
CA GLN A 26 11.11 12.73 3.08
C GLN A 26 10.31 12.96 4.38
N LEU A 27 10.57 14.02 5.13
CA LEU A 27 9.77 14.36 6.32
C LEU A 27 8.33 14.71 5.97
N ASP A 28 8.13 15.47 4.88
CA ASP A 28 6.78 15.79 4.38
C ASP A 28 6.03 14.53 3.96
N ARG A 29 6.69 13.64 3.21
CA ARG A 29 6.13 12.34 2.81
C ARG A 29 5.77 11.45 4.00
N ARG A 30 6.59 11.50 5.07
CA ARG A 30 6.27 10.83 6.33
C ARG A 30 4.96 11.34 6.92
N GLY A 31 4.79 12.65 7.02
CA GLY A 31 3.57 13.28 7.55
C GLY A 31 2.33 12.88 6.75
N GLN A 32 2.39 12.92 5.41
CA GLN A 32 1.31 12.46 4.53
C GLN A 32 0.95 11.00 4.78
N LYS A 33 1.96 10.13 4.95
CA LYS A 33 1.76 8.70 5.19
C LYS A 33 1.16 8.44 6.57
N GLU A 34 1.60 9.16 7.60
CA GLU A 34 1.05 9.06 8.96
C GLU A 34 -0.42 9.50 9.00
N ALA A 35 -0.77 10.59 8.30
CA ALA A 35 -2.16 11.03 8.17
C ALA A 35 -3.05 9.98 7.50
N LEU A 36 -2.56 9.33 6.44
CA LEU A 36 -3.27 8.25 5.75
C LEU A 36 -3.48 7.03 6.66
N ILE A 37 -2.44 6.61 7.40
CA ILE A 37 -2.53 5.50 8.35
C ILE A 37 -3.53 5.83 9.47
N ALA A 38 -3.53 7.06 9.97
CA ALA A 38 -4.50 7.50 10.99
C ALA A 38 -5.93 7.47 10.45
N GLN A 39 -6.16 7.87 9.19
CA GLN A 39 -7.46 7.73 8.52
C GLN A 39 -7.91 6.27 8.45
N PHE A 40 -7.02 5.36 8.04
CA PHE A 40 -7.32 3.93 7.95
C PHE A 40 -7.61 3.32 9.34
N ALA A 41 -6.88 3.74 10.37
CA ALA A 41 -7.16 3.34 11.76
C ALA A 41 -8.55 3.81 12.20
N ALA A 42 -8.92 5.05 11.90
CA ALA A 42 -10.25 5.57 12.18
C ALA A 42 -11.34 4.79 11.44
N ASN A 43 -11.09 4.32 10.21
CA ASN A 43 -12.03 3.51 9.44
C ASN A 43 -12.40 2.19 10.11
N GLN A 44 -11.47 1.56 10.82
CA GLN A 44 -11.72 0.28 11.52
C GLN A 44 -12.77 0.41 12.64
N SER A 45 -12.86 1.58 13.27
CA SER A 45 -13.79 1.85 14.38
C SER A 45 -15.17 2.35 13.92
N ARG A 46 -15.32 2.78 12.66
CA ARG A 46 -16.58 3.30 12.12
C ARG A 46 -17.63 2.19 11.98
N PRO A 47 -18.93 2.51 12.06
CA PRO A 47 -20.01 1.55 11.81
C PRO A 47 -19.88 0.89 10.43
N SER A 48 -20.34 -0.35 10.30
CA SER A 48 -20.40 -1.05 9.01
C SER A 48 -21.27 -0.27 8.02
N MET A 49 -20.90 -0.34 6.74
CA MET A 49 -21.61 0.32 5.65
C MET A 49 -21.91 -0.67 4.52
N ALA A 50 -22.80 -0.31 3.60
CA ALA A 50 -22.92 -1.04 2.35
C ALA A 50 -21.62 -0.91 1.54
N PHE A 51 -21.16 -1.99 0.90
CA PHE A 51 -20.01 -1.92 -0.01
C PHE A 51 -20.33 -0.96 -1.18
N PRO A 52 -19.43 -0.04 -1.54
CA PRO A 52 -19.73 0.99 -2.53
C PRO A 52 -19.98 0.38 -3.92
N ALA A 53 -21.05 0.85 -4.57
CA ALA A 53 -21.40 0.43 -5.93
C ALA A 53 -20.54 1.12 -7.00
N ILE A 54 -19.93 2.26 -6.68
CA ILE A 54 -19.09 3.04 -7.58
C ILE A 54 -17.63 2.88 -7.12
N PRO A 55 -16.66 2.73 -8.03
CA PRO A 55 -15.26 2.74 -7.65
C PRO A 55 -14.92 3.99 -6.83
N MET A 56 -14.46 3.76 -5.61
CA MET A 56 -14.00 4.80 -4.68
C MET A 56 -12.49 4.66 -4.52
N GLY A 57 -11.84 5.74 -4.10
CA GLY A 57 -10.41 5.72 -3.81
C GLY A 57 -10.08 4.99 -2.50
N ASP A 58 -8.87 5.23 -2.00
CA ASP A 58 -8.32 4.57 -0.81
C ASP A 58 -9.03 4.96 0.49
N GLU A 59 -9.88 5.98 0.48
CA GLU A 59 -10.53 6.53 1.68
C GLU A 59 -11.42 5.54 2.42
N LEU A 60 -11.90 4.49 1.75
CA LEU A 60 -12.73 3.45 2.36
C LEU A 60 -11.95 2.21 2.80
N LEU A 61 -10.66 2.14 2.53
CA LEU A 61 -9.85 1.00 2.97
C LEU A 61 -9.96 0.81 4.49
N PHE A 62 -9.91 -0.45 4.90
CA PHE A 62 -10.02 -0.92 6.28
C PHE A 62 -11.39 -0.68 6.97
N ARG A 63 -12.41 -0.17 6.25
CA ARG A 63 -13.77 -0.10 6.79
C ARG A 63 -14.43 -1.47 6.78
N ARG A 64 -15.30 -1.70 7.78
CA ARG A 64 -16.24 -2.82 7.75
C ARG A 64 -17.34 -2.50 6.75
N ALA A 65 -17.67 -3.47 5.91
CA ALA A 65 -18.75 -3.35 4.94
C ALA A 65 -19.50 -4.65 4.78
N SER A 66 -20.74 -4.55 4.28
CA SER A 66 -21.56 -5.68 3.88
C SER A 66 -21.98 -5.53 2.42
N ALA A 67 -22.14 -6.66 1.74
CA ALA A 67 -22.63 -6.72 0.37
C ALA A 67 -23.49 -7.98 0.20
N PHE A 68 -24.27 -8.01 -0.87
CA PHE A 68 -24.99 -9.21 -1.27
C PHE A 68 -24.55 -9.63 -2.66
N CYS A 69 -23.98 -10.83 -2.77
CA CYS A 69 -23.62 -11.46 -4.02
C CYS A 69 -24.82 -12.23 -4.54
N LEU A 70 -25.50 -11.69 -5.57
CA LEU A 70 -26.63 -12.38 -6.19
C LEU A 70 -26.18 -13.63 -6.94
N GLU A 71 -25.05 -13.48 -7.67
CA GLU A 71 -24.49 -14.56 -8.49
C GLU A 71 -22.97 -14.41 -8.59
N PRO A 72 -22.18 -15.43 -8.23
CA PRO A 72 -20.76 -15.53 -8.56
C PRO A 72 -20.56 -15.66 -10.07
N VAL A 73 -19.82 -14.74 -10.68
CA VAL A 73 -19.58 -14.69 -12.14
C VAL A 73 -18.28 -15.38 -12.51
N SER A 74 -17.22 -15.09 -11.78
CA SER A 74 -15.89 -15.66 -12.03
C SER A 74 -15.10 -15.75 -10.74
N GLU A 75 -14.19 -16.71 -10.68
CA GLU A 75 -13.25 -16.90 -9.58
C GLU A 75 -11.82 -16.71 -10.10
N THR A 76 -11.03 -15.92 -9.39
CA THR A 76 -9.61 -15.71 -9.66
C THR A 76 -8.83 -16.09 -8.41
N ILE A 77 -7.73 -16.81 -8.59
CA ILE A 77 -6.84 -17.22 -7.50
C ILE A 77 -5.69 -16.25 -7.39
N ALA A 78 -5.43 -15.74 -6.19
CA ALA A 78 -4.33 -14.83 -5.89
C ALA A 78 -3.51 -15.37 -4.71
N ALA A 79 -2.19 -15.21 -4.78
CA ALA A 79 -1.33 -15.54 -3.65
C ALA A 79 -1.67 -14.68 -2.42
N GLY A 80 -1.63 -15.27 -1.23
CA GLY A 80 -1.91 -14.56 0.00
C GLY A 80 -1.73 -15.42 1.25
N TYR A 81 -2.29 -14.94 2.36
CA TYR A 81 -2.14 -15.56 3.66
C TYR A 81 -3.51 -15.84 4.29
N ASN A 82 -3.56 -16.84 5.17
CA ASN A 82 -4.69 -17.05 6.06
C ASN A 82 -4.52 -16.25 7.37
N LEU A 83 -5.48 -16.38 8.31
CA LEU A 83 -5.42 -15.71 9.61
C LEU A 83 -4.23 -16.13 10.49
N LYS A 84 -3.59 -17.27 10.21
CA LYS A 84 -2.41 -17.75 10.93
C LYS A 84 -1.09 -17.27 10.30
N GLY A 85 -1.15 -16.55 9.17
CA GLY A 85 0.02 -16.12 8.42
C GLY A 85 0.63 -17.21 7.52
N GLU A 86 -0.08 -18.31 7.28
CA GLU A 86 0.37 -19.37 6.38
C GLU A 86 0.17 -18.94 4.94
N ARG A 87 1.17 -19.20 4.08
CA ARG A 87 1.13 -18.88 2.64
C ARG A 87 0.23 -19.86 1.89
N GLY A 88 -0.54 -19.35 0.95
CA GLY A 88 -1.39 -20.13 0.07
C GLY A 88 -2.15 -19.23 -0.89
N TRP A 89 -3.41 -19.55 -1.13
CA TRP A 89 -4.18 -19.01 -2.24
C TRP A 89 -5.50 -18.43 -1.77
N ARG A 90 -5.73 -17.17 -2.10
CA ARG A 90 -7.00 -16.47 -1.85
C ARG A 90 -7.93 -16.66 -3.03
N HIS A 91 -9.19 -16.87 -2.75
CA HIS A 91 -10.26 -17.07 -3.72
C HIS A 91 -11.03 -15.76 -3.90
N LEU A 92 -10.75 -15.07 -4.99
CA LEU A 92 -11.35 -13.78 -5.33
C LEU A 92 -12.49 -14.00 -6.31
N VAL A 93 -13.71 -13.72 -5.89
CA VAL A 93 -14.91 -13.95 -6.69
C VAL A 93 -15.49 -12.60 -7.14
N SER A 94 -15.69 -12.46 -8.43
CA SER A 94 -16.48 -11.36 -8.99
C SER A 94 -17.95 -11.67 -8.83
N CYS A 95 -18.67 -10.77 -8.16
CA CYS A 95 -20.08 -10.92 -7.84
C CYS A 95 -20.94 -9.97 -8.67
N ARG A 96 -22.06 -10.45 -9.14
CA ARG A 96 -23.15 -9.64 -9.67
C ARG A 96 -24.08 -9.24 -8.52
N THR A 97 -24.54 -7.98 -8.49
CA THR A 97 -25.47 -7.47 -7.48
C THR A 97 -26.90 -7.35 -7.97
N GLY A 98 -27.11 -7.41 -9.29
CA GLY A 98 -28.41 -7.34 -9.98
C GLY A 98 -28.23 -7.58 -11.47
N ALA A 99 -29.32 -7.45 -12.24
CA ALA A 99 -29.32 -7.70 -13.70
C ALA A 99 -28.39 -6.74 -14.45
N GLU A 100 -28.36 -5.46 -14.05
CA GLU A 100 -27.59 -4.37 -14.67
C GLU A 100 -26.73 -3.61 -13.64
N GLY A 101 -26.65 -4.10 -12.40
CA GLY A 101 -25.91 -3.43 -11.33
C GLY A 101 -24.41 -3.57 -11.47
N PRO A 102 -23.64 -2.62 -10.88
CA PRO A 102 -22.21 -2.75 -10.79
C PRO A 102 -21.85 -3.99 -9.97
N GLY A 103 -20.88 -4.75 -10.47
CA GLY A 103 -20.33 -5.88 -9.74
C GLY A 103 -19.36 -5.42 -8.65
N PHE A 104 -19.00 -6.34 -7.76
CA PHE A 104 -17.91 -6.14 -6.82
C PHE A 104 -17.08 -7.42 -6.70
N THR A 105 -15.86 -7.28 -6.19
CA THR A 105 -15.01 -8.43 -5.93
C THR A 105 -15.00 -8.74 -4.44
N VAL A 106 -15.14 -10.01 -4.10
CA VAL A 106 -15.06 -10.51 -2.73
C VAL A 106 -13.98 -11.57 -2.62
N ASP A 107 -13.17 -11.48 -1.57
CA ASP A 107 -12.30 -12.57 -1.13
C ASP A 107 -13.13 -13.48 -0.21
N ILE A 108 -13.50 -14.63 -0.71
CA ILE A 108 -14.35 -15.59 0.00
C ILE A 108 -13.56 -16.54 0.88
N GLY A 109 -12.22 -16.49 0.87
CA GLY A 109 -11.40 -17.33 1.72
C GLY A 109 -10.09 -17.76 1.09
N TRP A 110 -9.40 -18.61 1.79
CA TRP A 110 -8.04 -19.05 1.51
C TRP A 110 -7.97 -20.60 1.49
N SER A 111 -7.10 -21.13 0.63
CA SER A 111 -6.71 -22.54 0.60
C SER A 111 -5.20 -22.71 0.56
N ALA A 112 -4.69 -23.81 1.11
CA ALA A 112 -3.27 -24.17 1.01
C ALA A 112 -2.92 -24.63 -0.40
N ASP A 113 -3.86 -25.25 -1.09
CA ASP A 113 -3.69 -25.84 -2.43
C ASP A 113 -4.31 -24.92 -3.50
N PHE A 114 -3.56 -24.69 -4.57
CA PHE A 114 -4.00 -23.92 -5.74
C PHE A 114 -5.16 -24.58 -6.50
N GLY A 115 -5.26 -25.92 -6.47
CA GLY A 115 -6.26 -26.70 -7.22
C GLY A 115 -7.66 -26.66 -6.61
N VAL A 116 -7.83 -26.13 -5.41
CA VAL A 116 -9.14 -26.03 -4.74
C VAL A 116 -10.04 -25.06 -5.51
N LYS A 117 -11.27 -25.49 -5.80
CA LYS A 117 -12.33 -24.64 -6.36
C LYS A 117 -13.40 -24.43 -5.31
N SER A 118 -13.86 -23.19 -5.20
CA SER A 118 -14.96 -22.88 -4.30
C SER A 118 -16.29 -23.42 -4.84
N THR A 119 -17.13 -23.91 -3.92
CA THR A 119 -18.54 -24.27 -4.21
C THR A 119 -19.51 -23.17 -3.77
N TRP A 120 -18.99 -22.02 -3.32
CA TRP A 120 -19.80 -20.92 -2.83
C TRP A 120 -20.75 -20.37 -3.89
N LYS A 121 -22.03 -20.21 -3.54
CA LYS A 121 -23.11 -19.84 -4.46
C LYS A 121 -23.56 -18.38 -4.35
N GLY A 122 -22.85 -17.55 -3.59
CA GLY A 122 -23.27 -16.18 -3.33
C GLY A 122 -23.98 -16.03 -2.00
N GLY A 123 -24.66 -14.91 -1.81
CA GLY A 123 -25.40 -14.58 -0.60
C GLY A 123 -24.85 -13.33 0.10
N ALA A 124 -25.28 -13.13 1.35
CA ALA A 124 -24.82 -12.01 2.17
C ALA A 124 -23.36 -12.21 2.61
N VAL A 125 -22.57 -11.17 2.48
CA VAL A 125 -21.15 -11.14 2.87
C VAL A 125 -20.88 -9.93 3.74
N ASP A 126 -20.36 -10.18 4.93
CA ASP A 126 -19.80 -9.18 5.84
C ASP A 126 -18.28 -9.29 5.80
N GLY A 127 -17.60 -8.14 5.73
CA GLY A 127 -16.16 -8.15 5.59
C GLY A 127 -15.49 -6.82 5.89
N VAL A 128 -14.21 -6.74 5.50
CA VAL A 128 -13.39 -5.54 5.59
C VAL A 128 -12.95 -5.15 4.20
N ILE A 129 -13.07 -3.88 3.86
CA ILE A 129 -12.61 -3.34 2.57
C ILE A 129 -11.09 -3.35 2.55
N GLY A 130 -10.53 -4.00 1.55
CA GLY A 130 -9.10 -4.04 1.26
C GLY A 130 -8.80 -3.66 -0.18
N PRO A 131 -7.52 -3.49 -0.53
CA PRO A 131 -7.10 -3.30 -1.91
C PRO A 131 -7.16 -4.64 -2.66
N VAL A 132 -7.58 -4.62 -3.92
CA VAL A 132 -7.41 -5.77 -4.80
C VAL A 132 -5.92 -6.04 -4.99
N PRO A 133 -5.46 -7.30 -4.86
CA PRO A 133 -4.08 -7.65 -5.13
C PRO A 133 -3.69 -7.26 -6.56
N ASP A 134 -2.69 -6.38 -6.68
CA ASP A 134 -2.19 -5.94 -7.98
C ASP A 134 -1.30 -7.03 -8.59
N GLN A 135 -1.85 -7.78 -9.52
CA GLN A 135 -1.15 -8.86 -10.24
C GLN A 135 -0.36 -8.34 -11.48
N ARG A 136 -0.41 -7.04 -11.77
CA ARG A 136 0.29 -6.44 -12.90
C ARG A 136 1.80 -6.47 -12.68
N SER A 137 2.55 -6.55 -13.76
CA SER A 137 4.02 -6.42 -13.72
C SER A 137 4.44 -5.03 -13.19
N VAL A 138 5.71 -4.91 -12.74
CA VAL A 138 6.24 -3.64 -12.24
C VAL A 138 6.17 -2.54 -13.29
N ILE A 139 6.36 -2.89 -14.57
CA ILE A 139 6.30 -1.95 -15.70
C ILE A 139 4.87 -1.46 -15.90
N GLU A 140 3.89 -2.36 -15.94
CA GLU A 140 2.48 -2.00 -16.08
C GLU A 140 2.00 -1.12 -14.92
N ARG A 141 2.44 -1.40 -13.69
CA ARG A 141 2.14 -0.58 -12.52
C ARG A 141 2.71 0.84 -12.59
N SER A 142 3.87 1.02 -13.23
CA SER A 142 4.50 2.34 -13.36
C SER A 142 3.81 3.24 -14.39
N VAL A 143 3.14 2.64 -15.38
CA VAL A 143 2.45 3.35 -16.46
C VAL A 143 0.95 3.49 -16.21
N ALA A 144 0.38 2.61 -15.36
CA ALA A 144 -1.05 2.61 -15.08
C ALA A 144 -1.48 3.83 -14.26
N ASP A 145 -2.66 4.34 -14.58
CA ASP A 145 -3.32 5.38 -13.79
C ASP A 145 -3.58 4.88 -12.36
N LYS A 146 -3.03 5.59 -11.38
CA LYS A 146 -3.15 5.26 -9.95
C LYS A 146 -4.47 5.74 -9.35
N THR A 147 -5.32 6.40 -10.12
CA THR A 147 -6.52 7.07 -9.61
C THR A 147 -7.69 6.13 -9.31
N GLN A 148 -7.64 4.87 -9.75
CA GLN A 148 -8.72 3.91 -9.50
C GLN A 148 -8.18 2.61 -8.90
N GLN A 149 -7.88 2.64 -7.60
CA GLN A 149 -7.66 1.40 -6.88
C GLN A 149 -8.99 0.65 -6.74
N GLN A 150 -9.05 -0.56 -7.30
CA GLN A 150 -10.23 -1.39 -7.12
C GLN A 150 -10.30 -1.88 -5.68
N LEU A 151 -11.49 -1.76 -5.08
CA LEU A 151 -11.75 -2.21 -3.73
C LEU A 151 -12.16 -3.69 -3.74
N LEU A 152 -11.74 -4.40 -2.70
CA LEU A 152 -12.02 -5.80 -2.45
C LEU A 152 -12.72 -5.93 -1.10
N LEU A 153 -13.81 -6.68 -1.03
CA LEU A 153 -14.41 -7.06 0.26
C LEU A 153 -13.78 -8.36 0.75
N VAL A 154 -12.96 -8.30 1.80
CA VAL A 154 -12.39 -9.50 2.42
C VAL A 154 -13.40 -10.06 3.42
N ALA A 155 -13.99 -11.20 3.10
CA ALA A 155 -15.05 -11.81 3.90
C ALA A 155 -14.56 -12.19 5.30
N THR A 156 -15.39 -11.92 6.31
CA THR A 156 -15.11 -12.31 7.70
C THR A 156 -15.29 -13.81 7.90
N ARG A 157 -16.22 -14.43 7.18
CA ARG A 157 -16.47 -15.88 7.16
C ARG A 157 -16.04 -16.44 5.81
N ALA A 158 -15.32 -17.54 5.84
CA ALA A 158 -14.93 -18.20 4.60
C ALA A 158 -16.11 -18.91 3.95
N GLY A 159 -16.05 -19.01 2.63
CA GLY A 159 -16.92 -19.90 1.85
C GLY A 159 -16.66 -21.37 2.17
N ASP A 160 -17.60 -22.22 1.74
CA ASP A 160 -17.54 -23.66 2.02
C ASP A 160 -16.23 -24.28 1.52
N GLY A 161 -15.59 -25.06 2.39
CA GLY A 161 -14.33 -25.74 2.11
C GLY A 161 -13.07 -24.87 2.16
N LEU A 162 -13.22 -23.58 2.45
CA LEU A 162 -12.10 -22.62 2.58
C LEU A 162 -11.84 -22.22 4.03
N GLN A 163 -10.63 -21.72 4.29
CA GLN A 163 -10.30 -21.05 5.53
C GLN A 163 -10.42 -19.53 5.36
N PRO A 164 -10.63 -18.75 6.45
CA PRO A 164 -10.64 -17.29 6.34
C PRO A 164 -9.29 -16.75 5.87
N SER A 165 -9.33 -15.83 4.90
CA SER A 165 -8.15 -15.07 4.46
C SER A 165 -7.67 -14.11 5.54
N ALA A 166 -6.38 -13.76 5.51
CA ALA A 166 -5.84 -12.69 6.35
C ALA A 166 -6.58 -11.38 6.06
N LYS A 167 -7.05 -10.73 7.13
CA LYS A 167 -7.69 -9.41 7.01
C LYS A 167 -6.66 -8.35 6.63
N PRO A 168 -7.07 -7.29 5.92
CA PRO A 168 -6.22 -6.14 5.72
C PRO A 168 -5.71 -5.60 7.06
N SER A 169 -4.38 -5.44 7.20
CA SER A 169 -3.72 -4.96 8.42
C SER A 169 -2.96 -3.67 8.15
N LEU A 170 -2.99 -2.75 9.11
CA LEU A 170 -2.20 -1.51 9.08
C LEU A 170 -0.72 -1.77 9.31
N GLU A 171 -0.35 -2.86 9.99
CA GLU A 171 1.04 -3.21 10.33
C GLU A 171 1.90 -3.44 9.09
N GLY A 172 1.29 -3.89 7.98
CA GLY A 172 1.98 -4.10 6.71
C GLY A 172 2.25 -2.84 5.89
N ILE A 173 1.82 -1.64 6.35
CA ILE A 173 1.98 -0.40 5.58
C ILE A 173 3.36 0.21 5.85
N PRO A 174 4.31 0.16 4.90
CA PRO A 174 5.67 0.65 5.13
C PRO A 174 5.70 2.17 5.27
N ASN A 175 6.44 2.67 6.27
CA ASN A 175 6.69 4.10 6.48
C ASN A 175 8.16 4.33 6.86
N ASN A 176 9.06 4.12 5.91
CA ASN A 176 10.51 4.22 6.12
C ASN A 176 11.07 5.65 5.88
N HIS A 177 10.20 6.64 5.68
CA HIS A 177 10.58 7.99 5.29
C HIS A 177 11.49 8.68 6.32
N LEU A 178 11.31 8.41 7.63
CA LEU A 178 12.20 8.96 8.66
C LEU A 178 13.66 8.47 8.49
N ALA A 179 13.84 7.17 8.24
CA ALA A 179 15.18 6.61 8.05
C ALA A 179 15.88 7.25 6.84
N TYR A 180 15.15 7.43 5.73
CA TYR A 180 15.67 8.12 4.55
C TYR A 180 15.96 9.61 4.80
N ALA A 181 15.13 10.31 5.56
CA ALA A 181 15.40 11.72 5.92
C ALA A 181 16.71 11.85 6.71
N VAL A 182 16.88 11.01 7.75
CA VAL A 182 18.11 10.96 8.54
C VAL A 182 19.32 10.65 7.66
N GLN A 183 19.22 9.71 6.75
CA GLN A 183 20.28 9.34 5.82
C GLN A 183 20.69 10.53 4.93
N TRP A 184 19.75 11.29 4.39
CA TRP A 184 20.04 12.47 3.56
C TRP A 184 20.73 13.56 4.35
N PHE A 185 20.29 13.86 5.59
CA PHE A 185 20.95 14.85 6.44
C PHE A 185 22.34 14.41 6.85
N LEU A 186 22.55 13.13 7.15
CA LEU A 186 23.91 12.60 7.44
C LEU A 186 24.84 12.76 6.24
N PHE A 187 24.38 12.47 5.03
CA PHE A 187 25.17 12.67 3.81
C PHE A 187 25.56 14.14 3.64
N ALA A 188 24.64 15.07 3.90
CA ALA A 188 24.92 16.50 3.82
C ALA A 188 26.02 16.91 4.83
N VAL A 189 25.93 16.45 6.07
CA VAL A 189 26.94 16.71 7.13
C VAL A 189 28.29 16.11 6.76
N ILE A 190 28.34 14.87 6.29
CA ILE A 190 29.56 14.20 5.88
C ILE A 190 30.23 14.93 4.70
N ALA A 191 29.45 15.35 3.70
CA ALA A 191 29.97 16.09 2.56
C ALA A 191 30.59 17.42 2.99
N LEU A 192 29.94 18.16 3.90
CA LEU A 192 30.47 19.40 4.48
C LEU A 192 31.74 19.14 5.28
N ALA A 193 31.79 18.09 6.10
CA ALA A 193 32.94 17.74 6.91
C ALA A 193 34.15 17.39 6.02
N ILE A 194 33.97 16.55 5.00
CA ILE A 194 35.01 16.18 4.05
C ILE A 194 35.53 17.42 3.31
N TYR A 195 34.62 18.26 2.83
CA TYR A 195 34.99 19.46 2.11
C TYR A 195 35.74 20.46 3.01
N GLY A 196 35.29 20.67 4.25
CA GLY A 196 35.95 21.49 5.24
C GLY A 196 37.37 21.02 5.55
N LEU A 197 37.55 19.69 5.75
CA LEU A 197 38.87 19.10 5.97
C LEU A 197 39.78 19.24 4.74
N ALA A 198 39.25 19.10 3.52
CA ALA A 198 40.02 19.30 2.30
C ALA A 198 40.52 20.77 2.17
N LEU A 199 39.66 21.73 2.47
CA LEU A 199 40.05 23.16 2.50
C LEU A 199 41.09 23.47 3.56
N TRP A 200 40.93 22.91 4.77
CA TRP A 200 41.89 23.12 5.87
C TRP A 200 43.27 22.55 5.52
N ARG A 201 43.35 21.31 4.96
CA ARG A 201 44.63 20.74 4.50
C ARG A 201 45.28 21.52 3.38
N ARG A 202 44.49 22.10 2.47
CA ARG A 202 44.98 22.92 1.35
C ARG A 202 45.59 24.23 1.81
N ASN A 203 45.12 24.80 2.93
CA ASN A 203 45.55 26.07 3.44
C ASN A 203 46.80 25.98 4.38
N ARG A 204 47.11 24.74 4.83
CA ARG A 204 48.40 24.42 5.47
C ARG A 204 49.45 24.18 4.37
#